data_2385264aa86ec1ae956e4920b86f9ae7
#
_entry.id   2385264aa86ec1ae956e4920b86f9ae7
#
_cell.length_a   1.000
_cell.length_b   1.000
_cell.length_c   1.000
_cell.angle_alpha   90.00
_cell.angle_beta   90.00
_cell.angle_gamma   90.00
#
_symmetry.space_group_name_H-M   'P 1'
#
loop_
_entity.id
_entity.type
_entity.pdbx_description
1 polymer ?
#
loop_
_entity_poly.entity_id
_entity_poly.type
_entity_poly.pdbx_seq_one_letter_code
_entity_poly.pdbx_strand_id
1 'polypeptide(L)'
;MGTTHRRGFTLIEILVVIGIVVILLGLLIPAIGMITSSARATRSVSNMRSFGAAFGTFAAQRKDRIPWEGEKNIAGIANNLAEPNFWANALGPLVDSDRYADLVDDAYREQRDVASWSEPNTVWADPSATSESGTPWEFGVSGKGGVKRQFWFSYVMNIRLNNTFLTKLGLPETNRTLMSHAHISKADRTVLMVELRGRPDELPVNDPHYTRNLDRSQCSWKRLAARHFEGGHLLFADGHAEWALNREVTTNAQGSRDPATPDGDWNTEKFIFDPQGPARN
;
A
#
# COMPACT_ATOMS: atom_id res chain seq x y z
N MET A 1 -37.80 57.80 29.77
CA MET A 1 -37.76 56.33 29.64
C MET A 1 -37.98 56.01 28.17
N GLY A 2 -36.93 55.67 27.44
CA GLY A 2 -37.03 55.33 26.02
C GLY A 2 -37.31 53.84 25.87
N THR A 3 -38.46 53.48 25.34
CA THR A 3 -38.83 52.13 24.98
C THR A 3 -38.06 51.70 23.72
N THR A 4 -37.07 50.88 23.88
CA THR A 4 -36.38 50.23 22.77
C THR A 4 -37.33 49.22 22.11
N HIS A 5 -37.84 49.56 20.94
CA HIS A 5 -38.61 48.65 20.11
C HIS A 5 -37.66 47.52 19.62
N ARG A 6 -37.80 46.32 20.17
CA ARG A 6 -37.19 45.10 19.61
C ARG A 6 -37.93 44.77 18.31
N ARG A 7 -37.26 44.91 17.19
CA ARG A 7 -37.77 44.44 15.88
C ARG A 7 -37.71 42.92 15.91
N GLY A 8 -38.84 42.22 15.82
CA GLY A 8 -38.90 40.76 15.61
C GLY A 8 -38.57 40.43 14.15
N PHE A 9 -37.95 39.25 13.93
CA PHE A 9 -37.73 38.75 12.57
C PHE A 9 -39.04 38.39 11.89
N THR A 10 -39.14 38.70 10.61
CA THR A 10 -40.27 38.28 9.77
C THR A 10 -40.07 36.83 9.31
N LEU A 11 -41.18 36.13 9.07
CA LEU A 11 -41.15 34.74 8.56
C LEU A 11 -40.42 34.66 7.20
N ILE A 12 -40.54 35.69 6.37
CA ILE A 12 -39.85 35.73 5.05
C ILE A 12 -38.34 35.92 5.18
N GLU A 13 -37.86 36.69 6.18
CA GLU A 13 -36.42 36.84 6.43
C GLU A 13 -35.79 35.52 6.84
N ILE A 14 -36.45 34.75 7.70
CA ILE A 14 -35.97 33.44 8.07
C ILE A 14 -35.98 32.46 6.88
N LEU A 15 -37.04 32.48 6.07
CA LEU A 15 -37.18 31.61 4.90
C LEU A 15 -36.10 31.89 3.85
N VAL A 16 -35.76 33.15 3.62
CA VAL A 16 -34.68 33.52 2.70
C VAL A 16 -33.32 33.07 3.22
N VAL A 17 -33.06 33.26 4.52
CA VAL A 17 -31.79 32.81 5.14
C VAL A 17 -31.60 31.31 5.06
N ILE A 18 -32.63 30.52 5.41
CA ILE A 18 -32.52 29.07 5.29
C ILE A 18 -32.37 28.62 3.84
N GLY A 19 -33.03 29.30 2.88
CA GLY A 19 -32.86 29.04 1.44
C GLY A 19 -31.40 29.22 0.98
N ILE A 20 -30.77 30.31 1.39
CA ILE A 20 -29.37 30.58 1.07
C ILE A 20 -28.45 29.55 1.74
N VAL A 21 -28.68 29.22 3.02
CA VAL A 21 -27.89 28.21 3.74
C VAL A 21 -27.96 26.84 3.06
N VAL A 22 -29.15 26.41 2.63
CA VAL A 22 -29.33 25.13 1.93
C VAL A 22 -28.56 25.10 0.61
N ILE A 23 -28.58 26.20 -0.16
CA ILE A 23 -27.83 26.31 -1.41
C ILE A 23 -26.34 26.23 -1.13
N LEU A 24 -25.82 26.94 -0.13
CA LEU A 24 -24.40 26.92 0.24
C LEU A 24 -23.95 25.53 0.70
N LEU A 25 -24.73 24.87 1.54
CA LEU A 25 -24.47 23.49 1.99
C LEU A 25 -24.50 22.50 0.82
N GLY A 26 -25.43 22.66 -0.11
CA GLY A 26 -25.53 21.83 -1.31
C GLY A 26 -24.28 21.87 -2.20
N LEU A 27 -23.57 23.00 -2.24
CA LEU A 27 -22.31 23.17 -2.97
C LEU A 27 -21.10 22.72 -2.14
N LEU A 28 -21.16 22.85 -0.81
CA LEU A 28 -20.03 22.57 0.09
C LEU A 28 -19.79 21.06 0.29
N ILE A 29 -20.87 20.28 0.40
CA ILE A 29 -20.77 18.83 0.69
C ILE A 29 -19.93 18.08 -0.36
N PRO A 30 -20.17 18.20 -1.68
CA PRO A 30 -19.32 17.52 -2.66
C PRO A 30 -17.87 18.02 -2.67
N ALA A 31 -17.64 19.31 -2.41
CA ALA A 31 -16.30 19.87 -2.34
C ALA A 31 -15.47 19.29 -1.17
N ILE A 32 -16.08 19.09 0.01
CA ILE A 32 -15.44 18.45 1.17
C ILE A 32 -15.04 17.01 0.83
N GLY A 33 -15.86 16.26 0.12
CA GLY A 33 -15.54 14.89 -0.32
C GLY A 33 -14.28 14.83 -1.18
N MET A 34 -14.14 15.72 -2.15
CA MET A 34 -12.95 15.79 -3.01
C MET A 34 -11.70 16.21 -2.23
N ILE A 35 -11.81 17.19 -1.33
CA ILE A 35 -10.69 17.66 -0.51
C ILE A 35 -10.18 16.54 0.40
N THR A 36 -11.07 15.80 1.06
CA THR A 36 -10.68 14.70 1.93
C THR A 36 -10.05 13.54 1.15
N SER A 37 -10.55 13.21 -0.03
CA SER A 37 -9.94 12.20 -0.90
C SER A 37 -8.53 12.62 -1.35
N SER A 38 -8.34 13.86 -1.76
CA SER A 38 -7.03 14.40 -2.13
C SER A 38 -6.05 14.42 -0.95
N ALA A 39 -6.51 14.79 0.24
CA ALA A 39 -5.69 14.78 1.45
C ALA A 39 -5.23 13.36 1.82
N ARG A 40 -6.09 12.36 1.68
CA ARG A 40 -5.75 10.95 1.89
C ARG A 40 -4.73 10.45 0.87
N ALA A 41 -4.89 10.77 -0.41
CA ALA A 41 -3.92 10.43 -1.45
C ALA A 41 -2.55 11.09 -1.18
N THR A 42 -2.54 12.37 -0.77
CA THR A 42 -1.31 13.07 -0.38
C THR A 42 -0.62 12.38 0.79
N ARG A 43 -1.37 11.90 1.77
CA ARG A 43 -0.81 11.14 2.90
C ARG A 43 -0.24 9.81 2.45
N SER A 44 -0.92 9.10 1.56
CA SER A 44 -0.44 7.83 1.03
C SER A 44 0.90 7.99 0.31
N VAL A 45 1.04 8.99 -0.56
CA VAL A 45 2.33 9.24 -1.23
C VAL A 45 3.41 9.68 -0.23
N SER A 46 3.05 10.40 0.83
CA SER A 46 4.00 10.77 1.91
C SER A 46 4.52 9.53 2.64
N ASN A 47 3.65 8.57 2.95
CA ASN A 47 4.05 7.29 3.54
C ASN A 47 5.02 6.54 2.62
N MET A 48 4.71 6.47 1.32
CA MET A 48 5.60 5.85 0.34
C MET A 48 6.98 6.51 0.27
N ARG A 49 7.04 7.84 0.34
CA ARG A 49 8.31 8.59 0.39
C ARG A 49 9.10 8.31 1.67
N SER A 50 8.42 8.14 2.80
CA SER A 50 9.06 7.71 4.05
C SER A 50 9.71 6.34 3.90
N PHE A 51 9.02 5.38 3.27
CA PHE A 51 9.63 4.09 2.91
C PHE A 51 10.80 4.26 1.95
N GLY A 52 10.73 5.15 0.96
CA GLY A 52 11.83 5.45 0.04
C GLY A 52 13.09 5.90 0.77
N ALA A 53 12.96 6.83 1.72
CA ALA A 53 14.04 7.28 2.58
C ALA A 53 14.59 6.14 3.45
N ALA A 54 13.71 5.29 3.99
CA ALA A 54 14.10 4.12 4.77
C ALA A 54 14.86 3.07 3.94
N PHE A 55 14.47 2.82 2.69
CA PHE A 55 15.22 1.97 1.76
C PHE A 55 16.63 2.49 1.53
N GLY A 56 16.78 3.80 1.26
CA GLY A 56 18.10 4.43 1.10
C GLY A 56 18.96 4.29 2.35
N THR A 57 18.38 4.50 3.53
CA THR A 57 19.06 4.34 4.82
C THR A 57 19.46 2.88 5.06
N PHE A 58 18.58 1.93 4.81
CA PHE A 58 18.89 0.51 4.92
C PHE A 58 20.04 0.11 3.98
N ALA A 59 20.01 0.55 2.73
CA ALA A 59 21.05 0.28 1.75
C ALA A 59 22.42 0.82 2.23
N ALA A 60 22.45 2.06 2.72
CA ALA A 60 23.67 2.67 3.27
C ALA A 60 24.25 1.87 4.44
N GLN A 61 23.40 1.33 5.33
CA GLN A 61 23.79 0.49 6.48
C GLN A 61 24.19 -0.93 6.10
N ARG A 62 23.73 -1.45 4.96
CA ARG A 62 23.83 -2.85 4.57
C ARG A 62 24.58 -3.09 3.27
N LYS A 63 25.61 -2.30 2.98
CA LYS A 63 26.48 -2.45 1.79
C LYS A 63 25.67 -2.46 0.49
N ASP A 64 24.81 -1.45 0.34
CA ASP A 64 23.97 -1.22 -0.82
C ASP A 64 22.94 -2.34 -1.08
N ARG A 65 22.54 -3.08 -0.03
CA ARG A 65 21.54 -4.16 -0.14
C ARG A 65 20.14 -3.59 -0.02
N ILE A 66 19.17 -4.25 -0.68
CA ILE A 66 17.75 -3.98 -0.49
C ILE A 66 17.16 -5.00 0.49
N PRO A 67 16.14 -4.63 1.29
CA PRO A 67 15.47 -5.59 2.19
C PRO A 67 14.86 -6.76 1.42
N TRP A 68 14.59 -7.84 2.12
CA TRP A 68 13.94 -9.01 1.55
C TRP A 68 12.42 -8.84 1.51
N GLU A 69 11.78 -9.09 0.37
CA GLU A 69 10.34 -8.97 0.18
C GLU A 69 9.50 -10.05 0.88
N GLY A 70 10.11 -11.11 1.36
CA GLY A 70 9.44 -12.23 2.00
C GLY A 70 9.18 -13.42 1.07
N GLU A 71 8.66 -14.52 1.64
CA GLU A 71 8.27 -15.72 0.91
C GLU A 71 6.97 -15.51 0.14
N LYS A 72 6.82 -16.21 -1.00
CA LYS A 72 5.68 -16.05 -1.92
C LYS A 72 4.36 -16.63 -1.40
N ASN A 73 4.38 -17.52 -0.44
CA ASN A 73 3.18 -18.18 0.04
C ASN A 73 2.79 -17.74 1.46
N ILE A 74 1.51 -17.88 1.78
CA ILE A 74 0.96 -17.48 3.09
C ILE A 74 1.57 -18.28 4.24
N ALA A 75 1.90 -19.55 4.03
CA ALA A 75 2.53 -20.39 5.05
C ALA A 75 3.91 -19.88 5.47
N GLY A 76 4.58 -19.14 4.58
CA GLY A 76 5.88 -18.52 4.85
C GLY A 76 5.83 -17.25 5.70
N ILE A 77 4.65 -16.68 5.95
CA ILE A 77 4.57 -15.38 6.63
C ILE A 77 5.08 -15.44 8.07
N ALA A 78 4.81 -16.51 8.80
CA ALA A 78 5.36 -16.70 10.14
C ALA A 78 6.89 -16.70 10.11
N ASN A 79 7.49 -17.30 9.06
CA ASN A 79 8.93 -17.28 8.83
C ASN A 79 9.41 -15.88 8.47
N ASN A 80 8.65 -15.13 7.65
CA ASN A 80 8.98 -13.76 7.29
C ASN A 80 9.10 -12.87 8.53
N LEU A 81 8.16 -12.98 9.47
CA LEU A 81 8.18 -12.19 10.71
C LEU A 81 9.38 -12.52 11.61
N ALA A 82 9.90 -13.74 11.55
CA ALA A 82 11.12 -14.10 12.29
C ALA A 82 12.41 -13.53 11.68
N GLU A 83 12.35 -13.00 10.44
CA GLU A 83 13.53 -12.58 9.71
C GLU A 83 13.83 -11.09 9.86
N PRO A 84 15.02 -10.71 10.36
CA PRO A 84 15.39 -9.31 10.53
C PRO A 84 15.47 -8.51 9.21
N ASN A 85 15.77 -9.19 8.10
CA ASN A 85 15.88 -8.57 6.78
C ASN A 85 14.56 -8.53 6.01
N PHE A 86 13.49 -9.12 6.55
CA PHE A 86 12.16 -8.93 5.98
C PHE A 86 11.82 -7.45 5.96
N TRP A 87 11.36 -6.94 4.83
CA TRP A 87 11.21 -5.50 4.60
C TRP A 87 10.45 -4.78 5.71
N ALA A 88 9.38 -5.36 6.24
CA ALA A 88 8.58 -4.73 7.27
C ALA A 88 9.30 -4.66 8.62
N ASN A 89 10.18 -5.64 8.93
CA ASN A 89 11.04 -5.60 10.10
C ASN A 89 12.23 -4.66 9.92
N ALA A 90 12.80 -4.65 8.71
CA ALA A 90 14.00 -3.88 8.38
C ALA A 90 13.73 -2.39 8.28
N LEU A 91 12.59 -2.01 7.70
CA LEU A 91 12.24 -0.61 7.46
C LEU A 91 11.47 0.03 8.61
N GLY A 92 10.76 -0.74 9.46
CA GLY A 92 10.00 -0.22 10.58
C GLY A 92 10.77 0.79 11.43
N PRO A 93 11.94 0.41 12.01
CA PRO A 93 12.75 1.33 12.82
C PRO A 93 13.28 2.56 12.07
N LEU A 94 13.24 2.54 10.74
CA LEU A 94 13.70 3.64 9.88
C LEU A 94 12.57 4.58 9.45
N VAL A 95 11.32 4.25 9.78
CA VAL A 95 10.12 5.06 9.51
C VAL A 95 9.41 5.47 10.81
N ASP A 96 10.16 5.58 11.89
CA ASP A 96 9.67 5.96 13.22
C ASP A 96 8.60 5.00 13.76
N SER A 97 8.82 3.70 13.56
CA SER A 97 7.96 2.61 14.02
C SER A 97 8.81 1.48 14.59
N ASP A 98 8.19 0.59 15.37
CA ASP A 98 8.83 -0.66 15.78
C ASP A 98 8.97 -1.62 14.60
N ARG A 99 9.78 -2.68 14.78
CA ARG A 99 9.79 -3.78 13.84
C ARG A 99 8.38 -4.37 13.73
N TYR A 100 8.00 -4.70 12.52
CA TYR A 100 6.64 -5.22 12.28
C TYR A 100 6.32 -6.49 13.10
N ALA A 101 7.31 -7.35 13.31
CA ALA A 101 7.17 -8.53 14.17
C ALA A 101 6.81 -8.16 15.62
N ASP A 102 7.44 -7.12 16.17
CA ASP A 102 7.20 -6.68 17.54
C ASP A 102 5.78 -6.13 17.68
N LEU A 103 5.33 -5.34 16.70
CA LEU A 103 3.97 -4.84 16.65
C LEU A 103 2.92 -5.96 16.59
N VAL A 104 3.17 -7.02 15.80
CA VAL A 104 2.29 -8.20 15.73
C VAL A 104 2.26 -8.95 17.05
N ASP A 105 3.41 -9.11 17.70
CA ASP A 105 3.51 -9.80 18.98
C ASP A 105 2.86 -9.02 20.13
N ASP A 106 2.95 -7.69 20.11
CA ASP A 106 2.27 -6.82 21.08
C ASP A 106 0.75 -6.86 20.90
N ALA A 107 0.27 -6.75 19.67
CA ALA A 107 -1.15 -6.89 19.36
C ALA A 107 -1.70 -8.25 19.83
N TYR A 108 -0.93 -9.33 19.62
CA TYR A 108 -1.29 -10.67 20.07
C TYR A 108 -1.32 -10.77 21.60
N ARG A 109 -0.32 -10.22 22.31
CA ARG A 109 -0.27 -10.23 23.79
C ARG A 109 -1.41 -9.45 24.42
N GLU A 110 -1.79 -8.32 23.83
CA GLU A 110 -2.85 -7.45 24.30
C GLU A 110 -4.24 -7.86 23.81
N GLN A 111 -4.34 -8.95 23.05
CA GLN A 111 -5.56 -9.42 22.40
C GLN A 111 -6.25 -8.33 21.57
N ARG A 112 -5.47 -7.42 21.01
CA ARG A 112 -5.94 -6.38 20.08
C ARG A 112 -6.04 -6.93 18.67
N ASP A 113 -7.02 -6.44 17.96
CA ASP A 113 -7.10 -6.59 16.52
C ASP A 113 -5.99 -5.74 15.85
N VAL A 114 -5.23 -6.34 14.94
CA VAL A 114 -4.26 -5.62 14.11
C VAL A 114 -4.97 -4.65 13.15
N ALA A 115 -6.27 -4.79 12.93
CA ALA A 115 -7.06 -3.82 12.18
C ALA A 115 -7.01 -2.39 12.77
N SER A 116 -6.61 -2.24 14.04
CA SER A 116 -6.28 -0.93 14.62
C SER A 116 -5.11 -0.23 13.92
N TRP A 117 -4.37 -0.93 13.06
CA TRP A 117 -3.28 -0.38 12.25
C TRP A 117 -3.76 0.28 10.97
N SER A 118 -5.01 0.09 10.61
CA SER A 118 -5.70 0.93 9.64
C SER A 118 -6.02 2.32 10.21
N GLU A 119 -5.55 2.62 11.43
CA GLU A 119 -5.65 3.98 11.95
C GLU A 119 -4.92 4.95 11.01
N PRO A 120 -5.58 6.06 10.64
CA PRO A 120 -5.11 6.93 9.57
C PRO A 120 -3.78 7.64 9.84
N ASN A 121 -3.15 7.36 10.96
CA ASN A 121 -1.94 8.02 11.44
C ASN A 121 -0.68 7.15 11.41
N THR A 122 -0.75 5.89 10.99
CA THR A 122 0.43 5.04 10.88
C THR A 122 1.02 5.07 9.47
N VAL A 123 2.34 4.93 9.36
CA VAL A 123 3.01 4.80 8.05
C VAL A 123 2.62 3.51 7.32
N TRP A 124 2.16 2.49 8.06
CA TRP A 124 1.79 1.17 7.55
C TRP A 124 0.45 1.16 6.83
N ALA A 125 -0.41 2.14 7.14
CA ALA A 125 -1.77 2.17 6.65
C ALA A 125 -2.00 3.31 5.66
N ASP A 126 -2.66 3.00 4.56
CA ASP A 126 -3.26 4.00 3.69
C ASP A 126 -4.52 4.57 4.35
N PRO A 127 -4.63 5.88 4.48
CA PRO A 127 -5.80 6.52 5.09
C PRO A 127 -7.14 6.24 4.38
N SER A 128 -7.11 5.77 3.13
CA SER A 128 -8.30 5.39 2.37
C SER A 128 -8.63 3.91 2.49
N ALA A 129 -7.70 3.09 2.96
CA ALA A 129 -7.93 1.70 3.26
C ALA A 129 -8.60 1.61 4.64
N THR A 130 -9.91 1.58 4.68
CA THR A 130 -10.68 1.45 5.92
C THR A 130 -10.66 0.02 6.45
N SER A 131 -11.09 -0.18 7.70
CA SER A 131 -11.22 -1.52 8.31
C SER A 131 -12.15 -2.46 7.53
N GLU A 132 -13.00 -1.94 6.67
CA GLU A 132 -13.79 -2.71 5.71
C GLU A 132 -12.98 -3.17 4.50
N SER A 133 -11.75 -2.69 4.35
CA SER A 133 -10.91 -2.91 3.17
C SER A 133 -10.27 -4.29 3.08
N GLY A 134 -10.48 -5.15 4.03
CA GLY A 134 -9.97 -6.52 4.00
C GLY A 134 -10.03 -7.16 5.38
N THR A 135 -10.22 -8.46 5.41
CA THR A 135 -10.05 -9.26 6.61
C THR A 135 -8.55 -9.26 6.93
N PRO A 136 -8.16 -8.88 8.15
CA PRO A 136 -6.77 -9.03 8.57
C PRO A 136 -6.39 -10.51 8.45
N TRP A 137 -5.17 -10.76 8.01
CA TRP A 137 -4.71 -12.11 7.82
C TRP A 137 -4.45 -12.75 9.16
N GLU A 138 -4.97 -13.95 9.28
CA GLU A 138 -4.79 -14.74 10.46
C GLU A 138 -3.85 -15.90 10.14
N PHE A 139 -2.71 -15.97 10.83
CA PHE A 139 -1.94 -17.20 10.86
C PHE A 139 -1.98 -17.81 12.25
N GLY A 140 -2.44 -19.07 12.31
CA GLY A 140 -2.48 -19.80 13.55
C GLY A 140 -1.10 -20.27 13.96
N VAL A 141 -0.68 -19.99 15.19
CA VAL A 141 0.23 -20.88 15.88
C VAL A 141 -0.64 -22.07 16.31
N SER A 142 -0.49 -23.18 15.61
CA SER A 142 -1.14 -24.43 15.97
C SER A 142 -0.83 -24.76 17.42
N GLY A 143 -1.83 -24.81 18.30
CA GLY A 143 -1.71 -25.52 19.53
C GLY A 143 -2.15 -24.89 20.84
N LYS A 144 -2.49 -23.64 20.98
CA LYS A 144 -3.04 -23.10 22.26
C LYS A 144 -4.02 -21.96 22.05
N GLY A 145 -5.30 -22.25 22.19
CA GLY A 145 -6.28 -21.26 22.64
C GLY A 145 -6.86 -20.32 21.59
N GLY A 146 -6.79 -20.57 20.31
CA GLY A 146 -7.70 -19.95 19.33
C GLY A 146 -7.42 -18.48 18.97
N VAL A 147 -6.48 -17.78 19.57
CA VAL A 147 -6.11 -16.42 19.17
C VAL A 147 -5.13 -16.50 18.03
N LYS A 148 -5.46 -15.90 16.90
CA LYS A 148 -4.65 -15.91 15.70
C LYS A 148 -3.85 -14.61 15.64
N ARG A 149 -2.56 -14.70 15.28
CA ARG A 149 -1.78 -13.52 14.95
C ARG A 149 -2.31 -12.95 13.64
N GLN A 150 -2.65 -11.68 13.66
CA GLN A 150 -3.16 -10.96 12.50
C GLN A 150 -2.08 -10.03 11.94
N PHE A 151 -2.10 -9.78 10.65
CA PHE A 151 -1.27 -8.74 10.02
C PHE A 151 -1.98 -8.19 8.79
N TRP A 152 -1.63 -6.98 8.44
CA TRP A 152 -2.20 -6.28 7.30
C TRP A 152 -1.25 -5.22 6.76
N PHE A 153 -1.20 -5.08 5.45
CA PHE A 153 -0.36 -4.12 4.77
C PHE A 153 -1.14 -3.33 3.73
N SER A 154 -1.07 -2.01 3.77
CA SER A 154 -1.50 -1.16 2.66
C SER A 154 -0.44 -1.00 1.60
N TYR A 155 0.82 -1.15 1.99
CA TYR A 155 1.98 -1.02 1.12
C TYR A 155 2.76 -2.32 1.22
N VAL A 156 3.19 -2.84 0.07
CA VAL A 156 3.92 -4.10 0.04
C VAL A 156 5.06 -4.04 -0.96
N MET A 157 6.11 -4.78 -0.65
CA MET A 157 7.30 -4.84 -1.50
C MET A 157 7.04 -5.68 -2.76
N ASN A 158 7.68 -5.30 -3.84
CA ASN A 158 7.64 -6.03 -5.11
C ASN A 158 8.24 -7.44 -4.96
N ILE A 159 7.47 -8.45 -5.36
CA ILE A 159 7.81 -9.88 -5.25
C ILE A 159 8.98 -10.31 -6.14
N ARG A 160 9.38 -9.50 -7.12
CA ARG A 160 10.35 -9.86 -8.16
C ARG A 160 11.76 -9.32 -7.92
N LEU A 161 12.08 -8.90 -6.71
CA LEU A 161 13.40 -8.38 -6.36
C LEU A 161 14.34 -9.51 -5.95
N ASN A 162 14.50 -9.75 -4.65
CA ASN A 162 15.43 -10.78 -4.14
C ASN A 162 15.03 -12.20 -4.56
N ASN A 163 13.76 -12.54 -4.58
CA ASN A 163 13.32 -13.89 -4.97
C ASN A 163 13.70 -14.23 -6.41
N THR A 164 13.56 -13.28 -7.34
CA THR A 164 14.01 -13.49 -8.73
C THR A 164 15.53 -13.54 -8.82
N PHE A 165 16.24 -12.69 -8.06
CA PHE A 165 17.69 -12.69 -7.99
C PHE A 165 18.23 -14.02 -7.46
N LEU A 166 17.66 -14.56 -6.38
CA LEU A 166 18.02 -15.88 -5.83
C LEU A 166 17.78 -17.00 -6.85
N THR A 167 16.62 -16.99 -7.52
CA THR A 167 16.29 -17.97 -8.55
C THR A 167 17.34 -17.99 -9.68
N LYS A 168 17.79 -16.82 -10.12
CA LYS A 168 18.84 -16.72 -11.15
C LYS A 168 20.21 -17.21 -10.70
N LEU A 169 20.49 -17.09 -9.40
CA LEU A 169 21.71 -17.66 -8.81
C LEU A 169 21.60 -19.17 -8.57
N GLY A 170 20.45 -19.79 -8.85
CA GLY A 170 20.19 -21.19 -8.50
C GLY A 170 20.08 -21.45 -6.99
N LEU A 171 19.79 -20.41 -6.22
CA LEU A 171 19.66 -20.48 -4.77
C LEU A 171 18.17 -20.57 -4.37
N PRO A 172 17.85 -21.32 -3.30
CA PRO A 172 16.49 -21.36 -2.77
C PRO A 172 16.08 -20.00 -2.17
N GLU A 173 14.78 -19.67 -2.21
CA GLU A 173 14.23 -18.43 -1.65
C GLU A 173 14.56 -18.25 -0.15
N THR A 174 14.87 -19.33 0.54
CA THR A 174 15.27 -19.32 1.96
C THR A 174 16.72 -18.90 2.19
N ASN A 175 17.55 -18.76 1.15
CA ASN A 175 18.98 -18.41 1.29
C ASN A 175 19.19 -17.00 1.87
N ARG A 176 18.25 -16.10 1.65
CA ARG A 176 18.27 -14.71 2.17
C ARG A 176 19.49 -13.89 1.77
N THR A 177 20.16 -14.26 0.70
CA THR A 177 21.17 -13.40 0.05
C THR A 177 20.47 -12.20 -0.57
N LEU A 178 20.74 -11.01 -0.04
CA LEU A 178 20.06 -9.80 -0.49
C LEU A 178 20.69 -9.25 -1.77
N MET A 179 19.82 -8.84 -2.70
CA MET A 179 20.20 -8.13 -3.91
C MET A 179 20.76 -6.75 -3.58
N SER A 180 21.78 -6.30 -4.31
CA SER A 180 22.27 -4.93 -4.21
C SER A 180 21.55 -4.03 -5.21
N HIS A 181 21.42 -2.74 -4.90
CA HIS A 181 20.96 -1.70 -5.84
C HIS A 181 21.75 -1.68 -7.13
N ALA A 182 23.03 -2.04 -7.10
CA ALA A 182 23.88 -2.16 -8.31
C ALA A 182 23.35 -3.16 -9.35
N HIS A 183 22.45 -4.07 -8.98
CA HIS A 183 21.79 -4.98 -9.92
C HIS A 183 20.56 -4.35 -10.60
N ILE A 184 20.20 -3.12 -10.24
CA ILE A 184 19.06 -2.37 -10.77
C ILE A 184 19.59 -1.36 -11.79
N SER A 185 19.47 -1.66 -13.07
CA SER A 185 20.01 -0.82 -14.15
C SER A 185 19.18 0.45 -14.43
N LYS A 186 17.90 0.44 -14.10
CA LYS A 186 16.95 1.54 -14.34
C LYS A 186 16.18 1.82 -13.05
N ALA A 187 16.86 2.48 -12.09
CA ALA A 187 16.32 2.72 -10.75
C ALA A 187 15.08 3.62 -10.79
N ASP A 188 15.01 4.55 -11.70
CA ASP A 188 13.90 5.47 -11.97
C ASP A 188 12.61 4.78 -12.46
N ARG A 189 12.69 3.53 -12.91
CA ARG A 189 11.56 2.75 -13.44
C ARG A 189 11.33 1.44 -12.70
N THR A 190 12.29 1.02 -11.87
CA THR A 190 12.17 -0.25 -11.13
C THR A 190 11.35 -0.02 -9.87
N VAL A 191 10.21 -0.69 -9.80
CA VAL A 191 9.28 -0.59 -8.69
C VAL A 191 9.79 -1.39 -7.49
N LEU A 192 9.98 -0.74 -6.34
CA LEU A 192 10.32 -1.36 -5.06
C LEU A 192 9.08 -1.75 -4.26
N MET A 193 8.12 -0.85 -4.15
CA MET A 193 6.89 -1.07 -3.40
C MET A 193 5.68 -0.61 -4.20
N VAL A 194 4.55 -1.21 -3.89
CA VAL A 194 3.25 -0.84 -4.44
C VAL A 194 2.25 -0.61 -3.30
N GLU A 195 1.33 0.29 -3.54
CA GLU A 195 0.13 0.40 -2.74
C GLU A 195 -0.79 -0.78 -3.05
N LEU A 196 -0.97 -1.67 -2.06
CA LEU A 196 -1.73 -2.90 -2.23
C LEU A 196 -3.23 -2.59 -2.29
N ARG A 197 -3.93 -3.15 -3.27
CA ARG A 197 -5.38 -3.17 -3.30
C ARG A 197 -5.90 -4.00 -2.14
N GLY A 198 -6.71 -3.38 -1.29
CA GLY A 198 -7.26 -4.01 -0.09
C GLY A 198 -8.58 -4.75 -0.36
N ARG A 199 -9.35 -4.32 -1.37
CA ARG A 199 -10.69 -4.84 -1.68
C ARG A 199 -10.85 -5.16 -3.16
N PRO A 200 -11.60 -6.21 -3.51
CA PRO A 200 -11.95 -6.48 -4.91
C PRO A 200 -12.70 -5.31 -5.57
N ASP A 201 -13.61 -4.67 -4.85
CA ASP A 201 -14.50 -3.60 -5.33
C ASP A 201 -13.80 -2.23 -5.55
N GLU A 202 -12.51 -2.13 -5.33
CA GLU A 202 -11.69 -1.03 -5.87
C GLU A 202 -11.63 -1.07 -7.40
N LEU A 203 -11.97 -2.22 -8.01
CA LEU A 203 -12.08 -2.39 -9.45
C LEU A 203 -13.51 -2.72 -9.85
N PRO A 204 -13.94 -2.41 -11.09
CA PRO A 204 -15.21 -2.87 -11.62
C PRO A 204 -15.30 -4.41 -11.61
N VAL A 205 -16.50 -4.95 -11.39
CA VAL A 205 -16.75 -6.42 -11.31
C VAL A 205 -16.29 -7.16 -12.57
N ASN A 206 -16.32 -6.50 -13.72
CA ASN A 206 -15.88 -7.05 -15.00
C ASN A 206 -14.39 -6.85 -15.28
N ASP A 207 -13.63 -6.26 -14.34
CA ASP A 207 -12.18 -6.12 -14.51
C ASP A 207 -11.50 -7.49 -14.41
N PRO A 208 -10.54 -7.82 -15.31
CA PRO A 208 -9.84 -9.09 -15.30
C PRO A 208 -9.13 -9.42 -13.97
N HIS A 209 -8.81 -8.38 -13.18
CA HIS A 209 -8.14 -8.53 -11.90
C HIS A 209 -9.06 -8.47 -10.68
N TYR A 210 -10.39 -8.32 -10.87
CA TYR A 210 -11.36 -8.13 -9.78
C TYR A 210 -11.28 -9.18 -8.67
N THR A 211 -11.24 -10.47 -9.03
CA THR A 211 -11.29 -11.61 -8.09
C THR A 211 -9.92 -12.07 -7.61
N ARG A 212 -8.86 -11.31 -7.81
CA ARG A 212 -7.53 -11.73 -7.38
C ARG A 212 -7.43 -11.76 -5.86
N ASN A 213 -6.83 -12.85 -5.37
CA ASN A 213 -6.46 -12.97 -3.97
C ASN A 213 -5.55 -11.80 -3.58
N LEU A 214 -6.01 -11.00 -2.64
CA LEU A 214 -5.35 -9.78 -2.16
C LEU A 214 -4.46 -10.02 -0.95
N ASP A 215 -4.53 -11.23 -0.37
CA ASP A 215 -3.82 -11.60 0.84
C ASP A 215 -2.35 -11.86 0.58
N ARG A 216 -1.48 -10.86 0.63
CA ARG A 216 -0.04 -11.01 0.42
C ARG A 216 0.76 -9.94 1.17
N SER A 217 1.87 -10.35 1.75
CA SER A 217 2.89 -9.45 2.29
C SER A 217 3.81 -8.85 1.22
N GLN A 218 3.60 -9.23 -0.01
CA GLN A 218 4.38 -8.85 -1.18
C GLN A 218 3.47 -8.83 -2.41
N CYS A 219 3.79 -8.04 -3.40
CA CYS A 219 2.90 -7.83 -4.54
C CYS A 219 3.64 -7.78 -5.87
N SER A 220 2.97 -8.28 -6.88
CA SER A 220 3.26 -7.95 -8.27
C SER A 220 2.32 -6.82 -8.74
N TRP A 221 2.60 -6.26 -9.91
CA TRP A 221 1.78 -5.27 -10.61
C TRP A 221 0.25 -5.55 -10.59
N LYS A 222 -0.16 -6.83 -10.53
CA LYS A 222 -1.58 -7.28 -10.56
C LYS A 222 -2.44 -6.79 -9.39
N ARG A 223 -1.82 -6.29 -8.33
CA ARG A 223 -2.51 -5.94 -7.07
C ARG A 223 -2.36 -4.48 -6.70
N LEU A 224 -1.96 -3.63 -7.63
CA LEU A 224 -1.94 -2.20 -7.38
C LEU A 224 -3.35 -1.72 -6.97
N ALA A 225 -3.40 -0.85 -5.98
CA ALA A 225 -4.63 -0.18 -5.55
C ALA A 225 -5.29 0.61 -6.68
N ALA A 226 -6.60 0.81 -6.55
CA ALA A 226 -7.38 1.67 -7.44
C ALA A 226 -8.23 2.70 -6.68
N ARG A 227 -8.00 2.86 -5.37
CA ARG A 227 -8.81 3.71 -4.47
C ARG A 227 -8.48 5.20 -4.54
N HIS A 228 -7.35 5.57 -5.13
CA HIS A 228 -6.95 6.96 -5.35
C HIS A 228 -7.15 7.33 -6.82
N PHE A 229 -8.33 7.83 -7.18
CA PHE A 229 -8.64 8.26 -8.56
C PHE A 229 -8.36 7.15 -9.60
N GLU A 230 -8.88 5.95 -9.37
CA GLU A 230 -8.68 4.75 -10.20
C GLU A 230 -7.22 4.25 -10.27
N GLY A 231 -6.37 4.71 -9.38
CA GLY A 231 -4.96 4.35 -9.29
C GLY A 231 -4.47 4.15 -7.87
N GLY A 232 -3.16 4.00 -7.76
CA GLY A 232 -2.43 3.87 -6.51
C GLY A 232 -1.01 4.39 -6.65
N HIS A 233 -0.28 4.38 -5.56
CA HIS A 233 1.09 4.89 -5.52
C HIS A 233 2.11 3.75 -5.68
N LEU A 234 3.18 4.07 -6.38
CA LEU A 234 4.36 3.23 -6.58
C LEU A 234 5.58 3.93 -5.96
N LEU A 235 6.47 3.15 -5.37
CA LEU A 235 7.80 3.59 -4.94
C LEU A 235 8.85 2.95 -5.86
N PHE A 236 9.76 3.73 -6.38
CA PHE A 236 10.81 3.31 -7.29
C PHE A 236 12.17 3.17 -6.58
N ALA A 237 13.11 2.50 -7.24
CA ALA A 237 14.40 2.16 -6.64
C ALA A 237 15.32 3.38 -6.45
N ASP A 238 15.08 4.49 -7.11
CA ASP A 238 15.74 5.77 -6.88
C ASP A 238 15.16 6.55 -5.69
N GLY A 239 14.09 6.02 -5.06
CA GLY A 239 13.42 6.60 -3.89
C GLY A 239 12.27 7.53 -4.21
N HIS A 240 12.00 7.84 -5.49
CA HIS A 240 10.82 8.65 -5.81
C HIS A 240 9.53 7.84 -5.68
N ALA A 241 8.44 8.51 -5.38
CA ALA A 241 7.10 7.92 -5.34
C ALA A 241 6.17 8.71 -6.25
N GLU A 242 5.41 8.00 -7.11
CA GLU A 242 4.43 8.60 -8.01
C GLU A 242 3.09 7.86 -7.96
N TRP A 243 2.04 8.57 -8.34
CA TRP A 243 0.75 7.97 -8.62
C TRP A 243 0.72 7.37 -10.02
N ALA A 244 0.11 6.19 -10.15
CA ALA A 244 -0.11 5.55 -11.44
C ALA A 244 -1.53 5.02 -11.54
N LEU A 245 -2.13 5.15 -12.74
CA LEU A 245 -3.44 4.60 -13.04
C LEU A 245 -3.37 3.06 -12.96
N ASN A 246 -4.28 2.43 -12.23
CA ASN A 246 -4.29 0.97 -12.07
C ASN A 246 -4.26 0.25 -13.43
N ARG A 247 -5.10 0.71 -14.37
CA ARG A 247 -5.17 0.11 -15.70
C ARG A 247 -3.86 0.21 -16.48
N GLU A 248 -3.10 1.29 -16.32
CA GLU A 248 -1.79 1.44 -16.99
C GLU A 248 -0.79 0.42 -16.45
N VAL A 249 -0.68 0.31 -15.13
CA VAL A 249 0.24 -0.63 -14.49
C VAL A 249 -0.17 -2.10 -14.72
N THR A 250 -1.46 -2.38 -14.79
CA THR A 250 -2.00 -3.73 -15.02
C THR A 250 -2.20 -4.08 -16.51
N THR A 251 -1.56 -3.35 -17.41
CA THR A 251 -1.49 -3.63 -18.84
C THR A 251 -0.04 -3.90 -19.21
N ASN A 252 0.23 -5.05 -19.83
CA ASN A 252 1.59 -5.42 -20.24
C ASN A 252 2.04 -4.68 -21.52
N ALA A 253 3.30 -4.86 -21.91
CA ALA A 253 3.86 -4.23 -23.11
C ALA A 253 3.14 -4.60 -24.43
N GLN A 254 2.40 -5.71 -24.47
CA GLN A 254 1.59 -6.14 -25.60
C GLN A 254 0.12 -5.64 -25.52
N GLY A 255 -0.20 -4.79 -24.54
CA GLY A 255 -1.55 -4.26 -24.33
C GLY A 255 -2.52 -5.25 -23.69
N SER A 256 -2.05 -6.40 -23.21
CA SER A 256 -2.90 -7.40 -22.54
C SER A 256 -3.06 -7.10 -21.06
N ARG A 257 -4.27 -7.37 -20.55
CA ARG A 257 -4.61 -7.38 -19.12
C ARG A 257 -4.98 -8.78 -18.64
N ASP A 258 -4.63 -9.83 -19.38
CA ASP A 258 -4.91 -11.20 -18.96
C ASP A 258 -4.07 -11.59 -17.75
N PRO A 259 -4.70 -11.89 -16.61
CA PRO A 259 -3.99 -12.29 -15.39
C PRO A 259 -3.21 -13.60 -15.53
N ALA A 260 -3.50 -14.43 -16.53
CA ALA A 260 -2.78 -15.67 -16.81
C ALA A 260 -1.45 -15.44 -17.56
N THR A 261 -1.24 -14.23 -18.10
CA THR A 261 0.03 -13.87 -18.75
C THR A 261 1.21 -14.09 -17.81
N PRO A 262 2.30 -14.74 -18.26
CA PRO A 262 3.49 -14.96 -17.44
C PRO A 262 4.08 -13.65 -16.89
N ASP A 263 4.53 -13.67 -15.65
CA ASP A 263 5.01 -12.47 -14.96
C ASP A 263 6.23 -11.81 -15.65
N GLY A 264 7.05 -12.54 -16.38
CA GLY A 264 8.19 -11.99 -17.13
C GLY A 264 7.81 -11.04 -18.28
N ASP A 265 6.53 -11.04 -18.68
CA ASP A 265 6.03 -10.23 -19.79
C ASP A 265 5.49 -8.86 -19.36
N TRP A 266 5.61 -8.52 -18.07
CA TRP A 266 5.00 -7.32 -17.50
C TRP A 266 5.92 -6.12 -17.33
N ASN A 267 7.19 -6.22 -17.67
CA ASN A 267 8.02 -5.05 -17.76
C ASN A 267 7.56 -4.21 -18.97
N THR A 268 7.31 -2.94 -18.71
CA THR A 268 7.02 -1.94 -19.74
C THR A 268 8.15 -0.92 -19.81
N GLU A 269 8.07 0.01 -20.74
CA GLU A 269 9.04 1.12 -20.77
C GLU A 269 8.98 1.97 -19.48
N LYS A 270 7.78 2.12 -18.90
CA LYS A 270 7.53 2.97 -17.73
C LYS A 270 7.73 2.23 -16.42
N PHE A 271 7.30 0.97 -16.31
CA PHE A 271 7.31 0.19 -15.07
C PHE A 271 8.10 -1.09 -15.21
N ILE A 272 9.11 -1.29 -14.37
CA ILE A 272 9.92 -2.50 -14.31
C ILE A 272 9.66 -3.18 -12.96
N PHE A 273 8.98 -4.31 -12.98
CA PHE A 273 8.75 -5.15 -11.81
C PHE A 273 9.78 -6.27 -11.66
N ASP A 274 10.35 -6.74 -12.78
CA ASP A 274 11.44 -7.70 -12.79
C ASP A 274 12.72 -7.05 -13.34
N PRO A 275 13.57 -6.48 -12.48
CA PRO A 275 14.81 -5.84 -12.92
C PRO A 275 15.82 -6.83 -13.50
N GLN A 276 15.57 -8.13 -13.31
CA GLN A 276 16.37 -9.23 -13.82
C GLN A 276 15.74 -9.85 -15.10
N GLY A 277 14.54 -9.43 -15.46
CA GLY A 277 13.84 -9.84 -16.67
C GLY A 277 14.55 -9.38 -17.94
N PRO A 278 14.19 -9.92 -19.10
CA PRO A 278 14.74 -9.44 -20.35
C PRO A 278 14.46 -7.94 -20.50
N ALA A 279 15.49 -7.18 -20.82
CA ALA A 279 15.31 -5.79 -21.23
C ALA A 279 14.44 -5.80 -22.50
N ARG A 280 13.23 -5.26 -22.40
CA ARG A 280 12.38 -5.06 -23.59
C ARG A 280 12.52 -3.62 -24.03
N ASN A 281 12.99 -3.46 -25.24
CA ASN A 281 13.05 -2.20 -25.96
C ASN A 281 11.64 -1.77 -26.37
#